data_36baf511f734f980da5f59817028c339
#
_entry.id   36baf511f734f980da5f59817028c339
#
_cell.length_a   1.000
_cell.length_b   1.000
_cell.length_c   1.000
_cell.angle_alpha   90.00
_cell.angle_beta   90.00
_cell.angle_gamma   90.00
#
_symmetry.space_group_name_H-M   'P 1'
#
loop_
_entity.id
_entity.type
_entity.pdbx_description
1 polymer ?
#
loop_
_entity_poly.entity_id
_entity_poly.type
_entity_poly.pdbx_seq_one_letter_code
_entity_poly.pdbx_strand_id
1 'polypeptide(L)'
;MRIVISGGMVISATGAAPLDVLRDGEQIAALAAPGTEVAASWAASADRVISAAGKYVLPGGIDAHTHMEMPFGGTLSADTFETGTRAAAWSGTTTMIDFAVQAKGTSLLSNLDSWHRKADGTARSTTGST
;
A
#
# COMPACT_ATOMS: atom_id res chain seq x y z
N MET A 1 -15.83 -7.17 0.76
CA MET A 1 -15.91 -6.95 -0.72
C MET A 1 -14.89 -7.83 -1.40
N ARG A 2 -15.33 -8.67 -2.31
CA ARG A 2 -14.50 -9.64 -3.04
C ARG A 2 -14.11 -9.04 -4.40
N ILE A 3 -12.82 -9.00 -4.69
CA ILE A 3 -12.28 -8.53 -5.97
C ILE A 3 -11.44 -9.64 -6.59
N VAL A 4 -11.64 -9.87 -7.88
CA VAL A 4 -10.77 -10.75 -8.68
C VAL A 4 -9.91 -9.89 -9.60
N ILE A 5 -8.59 -10.09 -9.57
CA ILE A 5 -7.66 -9.54 -10.57
C ILE A 5 -7.32 -10.68 -11.50
N SER A 6 -7.73 -10.58 -12.78
CA SER A 6 -7.69 -11.70 -13.72
C SER A 6 -6.76 -11.47 -14.90
N GLY A 7 -6.09 -12.53 -15.31
CA GLY A 7 -5.31 -12.60 -16.56
C GLY A 7 -3.97 -11.87 -16.51
N GLY A 8 -3.45 -11.55 -15.34
CA GLY A 8 -2.17 -10.88 -15.16
C GLY A 8 -0.99 -11.84 -14.96
N MET A 9 0.23 -11.32 -15.15
CA MET A 9 1.46 -11.97 -14.71
C MET A 9 1.74 -11.56 -13.28
N VAL A 10 1.45 -12.44 -12.31
CA VAL A 10 1.70 -12.19 -10.89
C VAL A 10 3.18 -12.36 -10.59
N ILE A 11 3.77 -11.35 -9.98
CA ILE A 11 5.17 -11.34 -9.55
C ILE A 11 5.20 -11.47 -8.02
N SER A 12 5.98 -12.43 -7.54
CA SER A 12 6.20 -12.66 -6.11
C SER A 12 7.69 -12.87 -5.82
N ALA A 13 8.04 -12.99 -4.54
CA ALA A 13 9.42 -13.29 -4.14
C ALA A 13 9.93 -14.65 -4.67
N THR A 14 9.04 -15.57 -5.03
CA THR A 14 9.38 -16.90 -5.52
C THR A 14 9.38 -17.01 -7.05
N GLY A 15 8.98 -15.96 -7.77
CA GLY A 15 8.97 -15.93 -9.23
C GLY A 15 7.76 -15.26 -9.84
N ALA A 16 7.57 -15.46 -11.14
CA ALA A 16 6.50 -14.91 -11.94
C ALA A 16 5.63 -16.03 -12.52
N ALA A 17 4.31 -15.90 -12.44
CA ALA A 17 3.36 -16.85 -13.03
C ALA A 17 2.08 -16.16 -13.49
N PRO A 18 1.44 -16.64 -14.58
CA PRO A 18 0.10 -16.18 -14.93
C PRO A 18 -0.90 -16.74 -13.92
N LEU A 19 -1.50 -15.86 -13.12
CA LEU A 19 -2.43 -16.21 -12.06
C LEU A 19 -3.57 -15.21 -11.97
N ASP A 20 -4.74 -15.71 -11.59
CA ASP A 20 -5.85 -14.91 -11.09
C ASP A 20 -5.72 -14.77 -9.57
N VAL A 21 -5.96 -13.57 -9.06
CA VAL A 21 -5.84 -13.24 -7.64
C VAL A 21 -7.22 -12.95 -7.08
N LEU A 22 -7.62 -13.71 -6.05
CA LEU A 22 -8.81 -13.41 -5.26
C LEU A 22 -8.43 -12.61 -4.03
N ARG A 23 -8.97 -11.39 -3.93
CA ARG A 23 -8.91 -10.56 -2.74
C ARG A 23 -10.25 -10.58 -2.03
N ASP A 24 -10.27 -10.91 -0.74
CA ASP A 24 -11.47 -10.82 0.09
C ASP A 24 -11.20 -9.93 1.30
N GLY A 25 -12.00 -8.89 1.44
CA GLY A 25 -11.73 -7.84 2.42
C GLY A 25 -10.38 -7.18 2.16
N GLU A 26 -9.47 -7.26 3.11
CA GLU A 26 -8.12 -6.67 3.04
C GLU A 26 -7.02 -7.71 2.74
N GLN A 27 -7.39 -8.95 2.47
CA GLN A 27 -6.45 -10.05 2.30
C GLN A 27 -6.48 -10.66 0.90
N ILE A 28 -5.33 -11.12 0.43
CA ILE A 28 -5.26 -12.04 -0.71
C ILE A 28 -5.69 -13.41 -0.20
N ALA A 29 -6.90 -13.81 -0.60
CA ALA A 29 -7.51 -15.05 -0.11
C ALA A 29 -7.03 -16.28 -0.86
N ALA A 30 -6.76 -16.17 -2.17
CA ALA A 30 -6.33 -17.29 -2.99
C ALA A 30 -5.69 -16.85 -4.32
N LEU A 31 -4.96 -17.77 -4.93
CA LEU A 31 -4.40 -17.68 -6.28
C LEU A 31 -4.83 -18.91 -7.07
N ALA A 32 -5.18 -18.74 -8.35
CA ALA A 32 -5.52 -19.86 -9.24
C ALA A 32 -4.95 -19.63 -10.64
N ALA A 33 -4.70 -20.72 -11.36
CA ALA A 33 -4.34 -20.62 -12.77
C ALA A 33 -5.51 -20.07 -13.57
N PRO A 34 -5.28 -19.17 -14.55
CA PRO A 34 -6.34 -18.64 -15.39
C PRO A 34 -7.05 -19.74 -16.18
N GLY A 35 -8.35 -19.58 -16.41
CA GLY A 35 -9.17 -20.53 -17.19
C GLY A 35 -9.57 -21.80 -16.43
N THR A 36 -9.24 -21.92 -15.15
CA THR A 36 -9.73 -23.02 -14.31
C THR A 36 -11.18 -22.78 -13.86
N GLU A 37 -11.90 -23.84 -13.51
CA GLU A 37 -13.27 -23.72 -12.97
C GLU A 37 -13.28 -22.91 -11.66
N VAL A 38 -12.22 -23.02 -10.85
CA VAL A 38 -12.06 -22.26 -9.61
C VAL A 38 -11.97 -20.76 -9.92
N ALA A 39 -11.10 -20.36 -10.84
CA ALA A 39 -10.97 -18.95 -11.24
C ALA A 39 -12.27 -18.40 -11.84
N ALA A 40 -12.97 -19.20 -12.66
CA ALA A 40 -14.27 -18.82 -13.21
C ALA A 40 -15.35 -18.64 -12.12
N SER A 41 -15.38 -19.52 -11.12
CA SER A 41 -16.31 -19.40 -9.99
C SER A 41 -16.07 -18.14 -9.15
N TRP A 42 -14.81 -17.75 -8.98
CA TRP A 42 -14.49 -16.49 -8.30
C TRP A 42 -14.97 -15.27 -9.08
N ALA A 43 -14.72 -15.24 -10.40
CA ALA A 43 -15.16 -14.15 -11.25
C ALA A 43 -16.69 -14.01 -11.25
N ALA A 44 -17.42 -15.12 -11.24
CA ALA A 44 -18.88 -15.13 -11.20
C ALA A 44 -19.47 -14.63 -9.87
N SER A 45 -18.73 -14.77 -8.76
CA SER A 45 -19.17 -14.42 -7.40
C SER A 45 -18.52 -13.15 -6.83
N ALA A 46 -17.64 -12.50 -7.57
CA ALA A 46 -16.95 -11.30 -7.11
C ALA A 46 -17.81 -10.04 -7.24
N ASP A 47 -17.66 -9.12 -6.31
CA ASP A 47 -18.24 -7.78 -6.40
C ASP A 47 -17.64 -6.96 -7.55
N ARG A 48 -16.38 -7.28 -7.89
CA ARG A 48 -15.67 -6.61 -8.98
C ARG A 48 -14.60 -7.53 -9.58
N VAL A 49 -14.50 -7.52 -10.92
CA VAL A 49 -13.39 -8.15 -11.66
C VAL A 49 -12.56 -7.06 -12.33
N ILE A 50 -11.24 -7.12 -12.14
CA ILE A 50 -10.25 -6.21 -12.74
C ILE A 50 -9.44 -7.02 -13.76
N SER A 51 -9.52 -6.67 -15.03
CA SER A 51 -8.66 -7.27 -16.04
C SER A 51 -7.23 -6.73 -15.93
N ALA A 52 -6.28 -7.65 -15.76
CA ALA A 52 -4.84 -7.40 -15.78
C ALA A 52 -4.18 -8.04 -17.01
N ALA A 53 -4.93 -8.32 -18.07
CA ALA A 53 -4.39 -8.90 -19.29
C ALA A 53 -3.24 -8.07 -19.85
N GLY A 54 -2.09 -8.70 -20.11
CA GLY A 54 -0.86 -8.05 -20.57
C GLY A 54 -0.16 -7.15 -19.53
N LYS A 55 -0.54 -7.24 -18.26
CA LYS A 55 0.04 -6.45 -17.16
C LYS A 55 0.74 -7.33 -16.13
N TYR A 56 1.68 -6.74 -15.42
CA TYR A 56 2.21 -7.31 -14.18
C TYR A 56 1.28 -6.98 -13.00
N VAL A 57 1.11 -7.95 -12.13
CA VAL A 57 0.41 -7.79 -10.83
C VAL A 57 1.46 -8.00 -9.74
N LEU A 58 1.75 -6.93 -9.01
CA LEU A 58 2.78 -6.92 -7.98
C LEU A 58 2.15 -6.56 -6.63
N PRO A 59 2.76 -6.98 -5.51
CA PRO A 59 2.50 -6.35 -4.21
C PRO A 59 2.71 -4.85 -4.30
N GLY A 60 1.97 -4.07 -3.52
CA GLY A 60 2.21 -2.64 -3.42
C GLY A 60 3.62 -2.34 -2.95
N GLY A 61 4.21 -1.27 -3.45
CA GLY A 61 5.53 -0.81 -3.03
C GLY A 61 5.55 -0.41 -1.55
N ILE A 62 6.69 -0.61 -0.91
CA ILE A 62 6.97 -0.13 0.44
C ILE A 62 8.06 0.93 0.33
N ASP A 63 7.76 2.17 0.71
CA ASP A 63 8.77 3.21 0.87
C ASP A 63 9.19 3.23 2.34
N ALA A 64 10.41 2.75 2.59
CA ALA A 64 10.93 2.57 3.94
C ALA A 64 11.64 3.81 4.50
N HIS A 65 11.62 4.93 3.79
CA HIS A 65 12.33 6.14 4.22
C HIS A 65 11.66 7.40 3.67
N THR A 66 10.74 7.97 4.45
CA THR A 66 10.03 9.19 4.07
C THR A 66 10.14 10.26 5.16
N HIS A 67 9.86 11.51 4.78
CA HIS A 67 9.92 12.68 5.66
C HIS A 67 8.75 13.63 5.36
N MET A 68 7.56 13.26 5.85
CA MET A 68 6.35 14.08 5.69
C MET A 68 6.22 15.06 6.84
N GLU A 69 5.86 16.32 6.52
CA GLU A 69 5.72 17.40 7.50
C GLU A 69 6.92 17.54 8.44
N MET A 70 8.10 17.13 7.97
CA MET A 70 9.32 17.18 8.76
C MET A 70 9.82 18.62 8.89
N PRO A 71 10.04 19.13 10.11
CA PRO A 71 10.67 20.43 10.30
C PRO A 71 12.17 20.34 9.94
N PHE A 72 12.62 21.21 9.05
CA PHE A 72 14.00 21.32 8.64
C PHE A 72 14.35 22.74 8.20
N GLY A 73 15.46 23.30 8.70
CA GLY A 73 15.99 24.59 8.27
C GLY A 73 15.02 25.79 8.48
N GLY A 74 14.12 25.71 9.48
CA GLY A 74 13.15 26.75 9.76
C GLY A 74 11.87 26.69 8.91
N THR A 75 11.70 25.63 8.13
CA THR A 75 10.51 25.32 7.34
C THR A 75 10.05 23.88 7.57
N LEU A 76 9.04 23.46 6.83
CA LEU A 76 8.57 22.06 6.81
C LEU A 76 8.83 21.47 5.43
N SER A 77 8.95 20.13 5.34
CA SER A 77 8.91 19.42 4.06
C SER A 77 7.61 19.75 3.33
N ALA A 78 7.65 19.78 1.99
CA ALA A 78 6.53 20.24 1.16
C ALA A 78 5.29 19.37 1.27
N ASP A 79 5.49 18.06 1.45
CA ASP A 79 4.39 17.09 1.52
C ASP A 79 3.86 16.93 2.94
N THR A 80 2.53 16.97 3.05
CA THR A 80 1.80 16.50 4.22
C THR A 80 1.59 14.99 4.14
N PHE A 81 1.15 14.35 5.23
CA PHE A 81 0.76 12.94 5.21
C PHE A 81 -0.33 12.68 4.18
N GLU A 82 -1.29 13.59 3.99
CA GLU A 82 -2.32 13.44 2.96
C GLU A 82 -1.74 13.51 1.54
N THR A 83 -0.96 14.54 1.22
CA THR A 83 -0.47 14.75 -0.15
C THR A 83 0.56 13.72 -0.55
N GLY A 84 1.53 13.42 0.32
CA GLY A 84 2.59 12.44 0.07
C GLY A 84 2.04 11.02 -0.06
N THR A 85 1.15 10.58 0.85
CA THR A 85 0.57 9.24 0.75
C THR A 85 -0.39 9.10 -0.43
N ARG A 86 -1.06 10.19 -0.86
CA ARG A 86 -1.86 10.20 -2.09
C ARG A 86 -0.98 10.04 -3.32
N ALA A 87 0.14 10.76 -3.41
CA ALA A 87 1.09 10.63 -4.51
C ALA A 87 1.69 9.23 -4.56
N ALA A 88 2.07 8.66 -3.41
CA ALA A 88 2.55 7.30 -3.27
C ALA A 88 1.54 6.27 -3.78
N ALA A 89 0.27 6.39 -3.38
CA ALA A 89 -0.79 5.48 -3.83
C ALA A 89 -0.98 5.52 -5.36
N TRP A 90 -0.88 6.70 -5.98
CA TRP A 90 -0.95 6.84 -7.44
C TRP A 90 0.22 6.15 -8.16
N SER A 91 1.39 6.06 -7.53
CA SER A 91 2.56 5.36 -8.08
C SER A 91 2.65 3.88 -7.70
N GLY A 92 1.66 3.36 -6.95
CA GLY A 92 1.62 1.96 -6.53
C GLY A 92 2.35 1.67 -5.22
N THR A 93 2.80 2.68 -4.49
CA THR A 93 3.32 2.53 -3.13
C THR A 93 2.15 2.52 -2.14
N THR A 94 2.01 1.41 -1.41
CA THR A 94 0.87 1.19 -0.50
C THR A 94 1.25 1.26 0.97
N THR A 95 2.54 1.25 1.27
CA THR A 95 3.06 1.33 2.64
C THR A 95 4.21 2.31 2.69
N MET A 96 4.22 3.17 3.70
CA MET A 96 5.26 4.17 3.91
C MET A 96 5.72 4.13 5.36
N ILE A 97 7.03 4.23 5.57
CA ILE A 97 7.64 4.31 6.89
C ILE A 97 8.27 5.69 7.02
N ASP A 98 7.68 6.52 7.88
CA ASP A 98 8.15 7.88 8.11
C ASP A 98 9.00 7.96 9.38
N PHE A 99 9.93 8.91 9.40
CA PHE A 99 10.82 9.14 10.53
C PHE A 99 10.24 10.17 11.49
N ALA A 100 9.89 9.74 12.70
CA ALA A 100 9.50 10.61 13.80
C ALA A 100 10.74 11.31 14.38
N VAL A 101 11.09 12.46 13.80
CA VAL A 101 12.31 13.21 14.19
C VAL A 101 12.16 13.78 15.59
N GLN A 102 13.07 13.38 16.48
CA GLN A 102 13.08 13.83 17.87
C GLN A 102 13.52 15.28 17.98
N ALA A 103 12.69 16.13 18.54
CA ALA A 103 13.07 17.48 18.90
C ALA A 103 13.97 17.49 20.15
N LYS A 104 14.92 18.41 20.21
CA LYS A 104 15.81 18.56 21.37
C LYS A 104 14.99 18.78 22.65
N GLY A 105 15.28 18.00 23.68
CA GLY A 105 14.63 18.11 24.99
C GLY A 105 13.29 17.35 25.11
N THR A 106 12.88 16.60 24.09
CA THR A 106 11.67 15.77 24.12
C THR A 106 12.01 14.28 24.22
N SER A 107 11.05 13.43 24.59
CA SER A 107 11.22 11.98 24.56
C SER A 107 10.90 11.40 23.18
N LEU A 108 11.43 10.21 22.86
CA LEU A 108 11.09 9.48 21.64
C LEU A 108 9.59 9.23 21.53
N LEU A 109 8.96 8.80 22.62
CA LEU A 109 7.52 8.51 22.64
C LEU A 109 6.67 9.75 22.35
N SER A 110 7.02 10.91 22.94
CA SER A 110 6.25 12.13 22.68
C SER A 110 6.37 12.61 21.23
N ASN A 111 7.50 12.33 20.55
CA ASN A 111 7.64 12.62 19.13
C ASN A 111 6.87 11.62 18.27
N LEU A 112 6.91 10.34 18.59
CA LEU A 112 6.11 9.32 17.93
C LEU A 112 4.62 9.66 18.01
N ASP A 113 4.10 10.01 19.18
CA ASP A 113 2.72 10.48 19.38
C ASP A 113 2.39 11.69 18.49
N SER A 114 3.37 12.59 18.30
CA SER A 114 3.18 13.77 17.45
C SER A 114 3.08 13.41 15.98
N TRP A 115 3.86 12.42 15.51
CA TRP A 115 3.79 11.89 14.16
C TRP A 115 2.47 11.13 13.92
N HIS A 116 2.05 10.29 14.85
CA HIS A 116 0.74 9.62 14.77
C HIS A 116 -0.40 10.62 14.64
N ARG A 117 -0.43 11.68 15.45
CA ARG A 117 -1.47 12.71 15.33
C ARG A 117 -1.52 13.41 13.96
N LYS A 118 -0.39 13.50 13.26
CA LYS A 118 -0.36 14.06 11.90
C LYS A 118 -0.87 13.07 10.86
N ALA A 119 -0.51 11.79 11.02
CA ALA A 119 -0.82 10.73 10.06
C ALA A 119 -2.25 10.21 10.21
N ASP A 120 -2.74 10.08 11.46
CA ASP A 120 -4.02 9.46 11.77
C ASP A 120 -5.19 10.23 11.14
N GLY A 121 -5.98 9.50 10.35
CA GLY A 121 -7.13 10.03 9.64
C GLY A 121 -6.81 10.88 8.38
N THR A 122 -5.53 11.21 8.13
CA THR A 122 -5.12 11.98 6.95
C THR A 122 -4.40 11.14 5.91
N ALA A 123 -3.59 10.17 6.33
CA ALA A 123 -2.87 9.28 5.44
C ALA A 123 -3.83 8.43 4.59
N ARG A 124 -3.50 8.26 3.30
CA ARG A 124 -4.28 7.49 2.29
C ARG A 124 -3.72 6.11 2.00
N SER A 125 -2.60 5.75 2.63
CA SER A 125 -1.97 4.44 2.59
C SER A 125 -1.60 4.01 4.01
N THR A 126 -1.15 2.76 4.18
CA THR A 126 -0.64 2.31 5.47
C THR A 126 0.63 3.07 5.82
N THR A 127 0.69 3.65 7.00
CA THR A 127 1.86 4.37 7.51
C THR A 127 2.39 3.68 8.77
N GLY A 128 3.71 3.57 8.86
CA GLY A 128 4.43 3.20 10.07
C GLY A 128 5.41 4.32 10.44
N SER A 129 5.75 4.43 11.70
CA SER A 129 6.75 5.39 12.20
C SER A 129 7.87 4.64 12.92
N THR A 130 9.11 5.05 12.69
CA THR A 130 10.32 4.54 13.35
C THR A 130 11.07 5.64 14.08
#